data_8e3637ec5af2a395a91aa0f70a46c9f7
#
_entry.id   8e3637ec5af2a395a91aa0f70a46c9f7
#
_cell.length_a   1.000
_cell.length_b   1.000
_cell.length_c   1.000
_cell.angle_alpha   90.00
_cell.angle_beta   90.00
_cell.angle_gamma   90.00
#
_symmetry.space_group_name_H-M   'P 1'
#
loop_
_entity.id
_entity.type
_entity.pdbx_description
1 polymer ?
#
loop_
_entity_poly.entity_id
_entity_poly.type
_entity_poly.pdbx_seq_one_letter_code
_entity_poly.pdbx_strand_id
1 'polypeptide(L)'
;MNEGLKQSHPDYTMSQAEEEAISAIEEAGHNLAAVRAYREYVGEEYTPLLNWEDWIDEFTDSYQGEMDTREFAEQLAEEFFDLSSPLGNYFDFEKWERDLFMGDYWENDGHIFRSM
;
A
#
# COMPACT_ATOMS: atom_id res chain seq x y z
N MET A 1 22.97 15.24 -28.95
CA MET A 1 22.73 15.28 -28.39
C MET A 1 22.44 15.22 -28.09
N ASN A 2 22.34 15.26 -27.71
CA ASN A 2 21.94 15.39 -27.04
C ASN A 2 21.78 15.05 -26.50
N GLU A 3 21.75 14.74 -26.49
CA GLU A 3 21.48 14.64 -25.80
C GLU A 3 21.08 14.59 -25.20
N GLY A 4 20.96 14.66 -25.31
CA GLY A 4 20.48 14.84 -24.54
C GLY A 4 19.79 14.89 -24.24
N LEU A 5 19.66 14.93 -24.59
CA LEU A 5 18.87 14.92 -24.13
C LEU A 5 18.25 14.50 -23.65
N LYS A 6 18.38 14.24 -23.72
CA LYS A 6 17.62 13.66 -23.21
C LYS A 6 17.29 14.06 -22.19
N GLN A 7 17.35 14.76 -22.15
CA GLN A 7 16.99 15.06 -21.19
C GLN A 7 15.97 15.18 -20.64
N SER A 8 15.79 14.98 -20.70
CA SER A 8 14.56 14.74 -20.00
C SER A 8 14.45 15.60 -18.74
N HIS A 9 13.27 15.61 -18.14
CA HIS A 9 13.07 16.40 -16.93
C HIS A 9 13.70 15.72 -15.72
N PRO A 10 14.37 16.49 -14.86
CA PRO A 10 14.94 15.91 -13.65
C PRO A 10 13.91 15.20 -12.77
N ASP A 11 12.66 15.72 -12.75
CA ASP A 11 11.60 15.14 -11.93
C ASP A 11 11.21 13.74 -12.37
N TYR A 12 11.46 13.44 -13.62
CA TYR A 12 11.12 12.13 -14.18
C TYR A 12 12.34 11.26 -14.38
N THR A 13 13.50 11.80 -14.12
CA THR A 13 14.73 11.05 -14.33
C THR A 13 14.95 10.09 -13.18
N MET A 14 15.05 8.84 -13.51
CA MET A 14 15.34 7.80 -12.55
C MET A 14 16.65 7.15 -12.96
N SER A 15 17.53 6.91 -12.03
CA SER A 15 18.80 6.28 -12.38
C SER A 15 18.54 4.87 -12.89
N GLN A 16 19.49 4.36 -13.68
CA GLN A 16 19.40 3.00 -14.18
C GLN A 16 19.32 2.00 -13.02
N ALA A 17 20.06 2.26 -11.95
CA ALA A 17 20.03 1.38 -10.79
C ALA A 17 18.65 1.33 -10.14
N GLU A 18 17.94 2.48 -10.11
CA GLU A 18 16.60 2.52 -9.57
C GLU A 18 15.61 1.78 -10.46
N GLU A 19 15.77 1.91 -11.77
CA GLU A 19 14.94 1.16 -12.71
C GLU A 19 15.14 -0.34 -12.55
N GLU A 20 16.38 -0.76 -12.34
CA GLU A 20 16.69 -2.17 -12.10
C GLU A 20 16.09 -2.65 -10.78
N ALA A 21 16.07 -1.79 -9.76
CA ALA A 21 15.47 -2.13 -8.49
C ALA A 21 13.96 -2.35 -8.65
N ILE A 22 13.31 -1.49 -9.41
CA ILE A 22 11.87 -1.63 -9.67
C ILE A 22 11.59 -2.94 -10.40
N SER A 23 12.41 -3.27 -11.40
CA SER A 23 12.26 -4.53 -12.11
C SER A 23 12.45 -5.73 -11.19
N ALA A 24 13.41 -5.65 -10.27
CA ALA A 24 13.67 -6.72 -9.33
C ALA A 24 12.50 -6.91 -8.37
N ILE A 25 11.92 -5.80 -7.91
CA ILE A 25 10.75 -5.86 -7.04
C ILE A 25 9.58 -6.55 -7.75
N GLU A 26 9.38 -6.20 -9.01
CA GLU A 26 8.31 -6.81 -9.80
C GLU A 26 8.57 -8.30 -10.04
N GLU A 27 9.81 -8.66 -10.35
CA GLU A 27 10.18 -10.05 -10.58
C GLU A 27 10.01 -10.90 -9.31
N ALA A 28 10.15 -10.26 -8.17
CA ALA A 28 9.94 -10.95 -6.89
C ALA A 28 8.47 -11.18 -6.58
N GLY A 29 7.57 -10.70 -7.45
CA GLY A 29 6.14 -10.95 -7.31
C GLY A 29 5.36 -9.87 -6.62
N HIS A 30 5.96 -8.72 -6.35
CA HIS A 30 5.28 -7.63 -5.65
C HIS A 30 4.45 -6.78 -6.60
N ASN A 31 3.35 -6.25 -6.11
CA ASN A 31 2.49 -5.34 -6.85
C ASN A 31 3.13 -3.95 -6.84
N LEU A 32 3.62 -3.50 -7.99
CA LEU A 32 4.33 -2.22 -8.07
C LEU A 32 3.46 -1.03 -7.67
N ALA A 33 2.17 -1.06 -8.01
CA ALA A 33 1.27 0.02 -7.62
C ALA A 33 1.14 0.11 -6.11
N ALA A 34 1.05 -1.05 -5.45
CA ALA A 34 0.99 -1.10 -3.99
C ALA A 34 2.30 -0.63 -3.37
N VAL A 35 3.43 -1.03 -3.95
CA VAL A 35 4.74 -0.59 -3.47
C VAL A 35 4.85 0.93 -3.56
N ARG A 36 4.39 1.51 -4.67
CA ARG A 36 4.39 2.96 -4.83
C ARG A 36 3.52 3.62 -3.77
N ALA A 37 2.32 3.10 -3.54
CA ALA A 37 1.42 3.65 -2.53
C ALA A 37 2.05 3.60 -1.14
N TYR A 38 2.74 2.51 -0.85
CA TYR A 38 3.45 2.35 0.42
C TYR A 38 4.55 3.41 0.57
N ARG A 39 5.36 3.58 -0.48
CA ARG A 39 6.46 4.54 -0.44
C ARG A 39 5.97 5.97 -0.34
N GLU A 40 4.84 6.30 -0.97
CA GLU A 40 4.29 7.65 -0.88
C GLU A 40 3.83 7.98 0.53
N TYR A 41 3.26 7.02 1.20
CA TYR A 41 2.74 7.25 2.55
C TYR A 41 3.86 7.24 3.60
N VAL A 42 4.73 6.24 3.55
CA VAL A 42 5.79 6.08 4.55
C VAL A 42 6.89 7.13 4.35
N GLY A 43 7.18 7.47 3.10
CA GLY A 43 8.22 8.42 2.75
C GLY A 43 9.38 7.76 2.03
N GLU A 44 9.83 8.40 0.94
CA GLU A 44 10.89 7.82 0.13
C GLU A 44 12.21 7.71 0.87
N GLU A 45 12.43 8.59 1.87
CA GLU A 45 13.65 8.53 2.66
C GLU A 45 13.74 7.27 3.52
N TYR A 46 12.58 6.70 3.86
CA TYR A 46 12.52 5.47 4.65
C TYR A 46 12.39 4.22 3.78
N THR A 47 12.15 4.42 2.49
CA THR A 47 11.92 3.33 1.54
C THR A 47 12.75 3.55 0.27
N PRO A 48 14.07 3.64 0.38
CA PRO A 48 14.92 3.91 -0.80
C PRO A 48 14.90 2.71 -1.74
N LEU A 49 14.74 3.00 -3.04
CA LEU A 49 14.67 1.93 -4.04
C LEU A 49 15.94 1.10 -4.11
N LEU A 50 17.09 1.75 -3.96
CA LEU A 50 18.37 1.03 -4.07
C LEU A 50 18.58 0.04 -2.94
N ASN A 51 17.88 0.21 -1.82
CA ASN A 51 17.97 -0.68 -0.67
C ASN A 51 16.60 -1.30 -0.39
N TRP A 52 15.86 -1.63 -1.44
CA TRP A 52 14.49 -2.11 -1.28
C TRP A 52 14.39 -3.38 -0.43
N GLU A 53 15.41 -4.21 -0.42
CA GLU A 53 15.40 -5.43 0.38
C GLU A 53 15.33 -5.13 1.88
N ASP A 54 15.75 -3.93 2.29
CA ASP A 54 15.75 -3.57 3.70
C ASP A 54 14.34 -3.31 4.25
N TRP A 55 13.40 -2.91 3.39
CA TRP A 55 12.07 -2.55 3.86
C TRP A 55 10.93 -3.35 3.19
N ILE A 56 11.24 -4.17 2.20
CA ILE A 56 10.19 -4.86 1.44
C ILE A 56 9.41 -5.87 2.31
N ASP A 57 10.05 -6.44 3.31
CA ASP A 57 9.36 -7.37 4.21
C ASP A 57 8.31 -6.64 5.04
N GLU A 58 8.58 -5.42 5.47
CA GLU A 58 7.60 -4.62 6.19
C GLU A 58 6.41 -4.29 5.29
N PHE A 59 6.68 -3.96 4.04
CA PHE A 59 5.62 -3.76 3.06
C PHE A 59 4.76 -5.01 2.94
N THR A 60 5.40 -6.16 2.74
CA THR A 60 4.69 -7.41 2.54
C THR A 60 3.84 -7.76 3.77
N ASP A 61 4.40 -7.57 4.96
CA ASP A 61 3.69 -7.89 6.19
C ASP A 61 2.49 -6.98 6.44
N SER A 62 2.56 -5.74 5.96
CA SER A 62 1.51 -4.76 6.21
C SER A 62 0.42 -4.75 5.14
N TYR A 63 0.75 -5.16 3.92
CA TYR A 63 -0.16 -5.02 2.79
C TYR A 63 -1.36 -5.96 2.89
N GLN A 64 -2.57 -5.39 2.78
CA GLN A 64 -3.83 -6.13 2.91
C GLN A 64 -4.52 -6.37 1.56
N GLY A 65 -4.15 -5.60 0.54
CA GLY A 65 -4.76 -5.76 -0.77
C GLY A 65 -5.33 -4.45 -1.31
N GLU A 66 -5.80 -4.51 -2.53
CA GLU A 66 -6.43 -3.37 -3.20
C GLU A 66 -7.93 -3.55 -3.12
N MET A 67 -8.60 -2.66 -2.38
CA MET A 67 -10.05 -2.69 -2.27
C MET A 67 -10.55 -1.42 -1.60
N ASP A 68 -11.87 -1.20 -1.70
CA ASP A 68 -12.51 -0.08 -1.03
C ASP A 68 -12.45 -0.29 0.50
N THR A 69 -12.28 0.81 1.24
CA THR A 69 -12.17 0.72 2.70
C THR A 69 -13.43 0.14 3.35
N ARG A 70 -14.60 0.44 2.78
CA ARG A 70 -15.85 -0.13 3.28
C ARG A 70 -15.87 -1.64 3.08
N GLU A 71 -15.46 -2.08 1.90
CA GLU A 71 -15.42 -3.52 1.60
C GLU A 71 -14.47 -4.24 2.54
N PHE A 72 -13.30 -3.67 2.77
CA PHE A 72 -12.33 -4.23 3.70
C PHE A 72 -12.91 -4.31 5.12
N ALA A 73 -13.57 -3.22 5.56
CA ALA A 73 -14.17 -3.17 6.89
C ALA A 73 -15.26 -4.22 7.04
N GLU A 74 -16.07 -4.41 5.99
CA GLU A 74 -17.15 -5.40 6.02
C GLU A 74 -16.60 -6.82 6.13
N GLN A 75 -15.55 -7.12 5.34
CA GLN A 75 -14.93 -8.44 5.40
C GLN A 75 -14.34 -8.72 6.77
N LEU A 76 -13.67 -7.72 7.34
CA LEU A 76 -13.04 -7.88 8.64
C LEU A 76 -14.10 -8.05 9.74
N ALA A 77 -15.21 -7.32 9.63
CA ALA A 77 -16.30 -7.45 10.59
C ALA A 77 -16.88 -8.87 10.59
N GLU A 78 -16.99 -9.46 9.39
CA GLU A 78 -17.51 -10.82 9.25
C GLU A 78 -16.60 -11.85 9.93
N GLU A 79 -15.30 -11.57 9.97
CA GLU A 79 -14.36 -12.47 10.62
C GLU A 79 -14.43 -12.39 12.13
N PHE A 80 -14.71 -11.20 12.67
CA PHE A 80 -14.69 -10.97 14.12
C PHE A 80 -16.05 -11.06 14.80
N PHE A 81 -17.13 -10.90 14.04
CA PHE A 81 -18.48 -10.83 14.62
C PHE A 81 -19.43 -11.73 13.85
N ASP A 82 -20.41 -12.27 14.60
CA ASP A 82 -21.48 -13.05 13.98
C ASP A 82 -22.57 -12.10 13.50
N LEU A 83 -22.43 -11.65 12.27
CA LEU A 83 -23.38 -10.71 11.67
C LEU A 83 -24.62 -11.39 11.11
N SER A 84 -24.68 -12.73 11.13
CA SER A 84 -25.85 -13.46 10.68
C SER A 84 -26.93 -13.50 11.75
N SER A 85 -26.61 -13.16 13.01
CA SER A 85 -27.57 -13.10 14.10
C SER A 85 -28.42 -11.83 13.94
N PRO A 86 -29.60 -11.77 14.63
CA PRO A 86 -30.41 -10.55 14.60
C PRO A 86 -29.67 -9.30 15.04
N LEU A 87 -28.67 -9.46 15.91
CA LEU A 87 -27.87 -8.32 16.37
C LEU A 87 -27.01 -7.73 15.27
N GLY A 88 -26.72 -8.51 14.22
CA GLY A 88 -25.98 -8.01 13.09
C GLY A 88 -26.63 -6.84 12.39
N ASN A 89 -27.99 -6.75 12.48
CA ASN A 89 -28.71 -5.65 11.87
C ASN A 89 -28.44 -4.30 12.53
N TYR A 90 -27.86 -4.33 13.72
CA TYR A 90 -27.55 -3.13 14.49
C TYR A 90 -26.07 -2.77 14.42
N PHE A 91 -25.30 -3.50 13.63
CA PHE A 91 -23.87 -3.25 13.50
C PHE A 91 -23.64 -1.97 12.71
N ASP A 92 -22.90 -1.03 13.27
CA ASP A 92 -22.61 0.24 12.65
C ASP A 92 -21.32 0.13 11.81
N PHE A 93 -21.47 -0.25 10.55
CA PHE A 93 -20.32 -0.43 9.66
C PHE A 93 -19.56 0.88 9.40
N GLU A 94 -20.27 2.00 9.39
CA GLU A 94 -19.62 3.29 9.16
C GLU A 94 -18.68 3.64 10.29
N LYS A 95 -19.12 3.44 11.53
CA LYS A 95 -18.27 3.68 12.69
C LYS A 95 -17.12 2.69 12.74
N TRP A 96 -17.39 1.42 12.43
CA TRP A 96 -16.39 0.36 12.41
C TRP A 96 -15.28 0.71 11.39
N GLU A 97 -15.67 1.09 10.17
CA GLU A 97 -14.72 1.49 9.12
C GLU A 97 -13.87 2.67 9.58
N ARG A 98 -14.52 3.69 10.13
CA ARG A 98 -13.81 4.88 10.59
C ARG A 98 -12.79 4.54 11.68
N ASP A 99 -13.20 3.72 12.65
CA ASP A 99 -12.32 3.36 13.75
C ASP A 99 -11.12 2.54 13.29
N LEU A 100 -11.33 1.64 12.33
CA LEU A 100 -10.24 0.84 11.78
C LEU A 100 -9.17 1.73 11.13
N PHE A 101 -9.62 2.73 10.36
CA PHE A 101 -8.70 3.58 9.61
C PHE A 101 -8.23 4.81 10.37
N MET A 102 -8.55 4.88 11.65
CA MET A 102 -7.99 5.91 12.52
C MET A 102 -6.65 5.51 13.13
N GLY A 103 -6.40 4.22 13.28
CA GLY A 103 -5.17 3.80 13.91
C GLY A 103 -4.64 2.44 13.50
N ASP A 104 -5.52 1.52 13.17
CA ASP A 104 -5.09 0.14 12.90
C ASP A 104 -4.70 -0.10 11.45
N TYR A 105 -5.28 0.65 10.53
CA TYR A 105 -5.03 0.50 9.10
C TYR A 105 -4.95 1.86 8.43
N TRP A 106 -4.33 1.89 7.26
CA TRP A 106 -4.34 3.10 6.43
C TRP A 106 -4.50 2.69 4.98
N GLU A 107 -4.95 3.63 4.16
CA GLU A 107 -5.21 3.41 2.75
C GLU A 107 -4.53 4.50 1.95
N ASN A 108 -3.96 4.12 0.81
CA ASN A 108 -3.44 5.08 -0.14
C ASN A 108 -3.64 4.51 -1.54
N ASP A 109 -4.25 5.33 -2.40
CA ASP A 109 -4.45 4.99 -3.82
C ASP A 109 -5.15 3.64 -4.01
N GLY A 110 -6.11 3.32 -3.13
CA GLY A 110 -6.87 2.09 -3.21
C GLY A 110 -6.21 0.88 -2.56
N HIS A 111 -5.01 1.04 -2.05
CA HIS A 111 -4.26 -0.04 -1.40
C HIS A 111 -4.33 0.11 0.11
N ILE A 112 -4.60 -1.00 0.79
CA ILE A 112 -4.80 -1.00 2.24
C ILE A 112 -3.62 -1.67 2.93
N PHE A 113 -3.18 -1.05 4.01
CA PHE A 113 -2.04 -1.50 4.79
C PHE A 113 -2.37 -1.48 6.28
N ARG A 114 -1.79 -2.41 7.01
CA ARG A 114 -1.91 -2.40 8.46
C ARG A 114 -0.84 -1.48 9.04
N SER A 115 -1.23 -0.69 10.03
CA SER A 115 -0.27 0.17 10.73
C SER A 115 0.67 -0.71 11.55
N MET A 116 1.96 -0.43 11.41
CA MET A 116 2.99 -1.24 12.08
C MET A 116 3.55 -0.52 13.30
#